data_921f80c9bd5dbbcdb61dbed4ae328723
#
_entry.id   921f80c9bd5dbbcdb61dbed4ae328723
#
_cell.length_a   1.000
_cell.length_b   1.000
_cell.length_c   1.000
_cell.angle_alpha   90.00
_cell.angle_beta   90.00
_cell.angle_gamma   90.00
#
_symmetry.space_group_name_H-M   'P 1'
#
loop_
_entity.id
_entity.type
_entity.pdbx_description
1 polymer ?
#
loop_
_entity_poly.entity_id
_entity_poly.type
_entity_poly.pdbx_seq_one_letter_code
_entity_poly.pdbx_strand_id
1 'polypeptide(L)'
;MRSAILTAAMLAAAMGCSPLQQPIGSVAPGRIQGTGGTSSGNGGSTGSSGAVGTAGAAGGPTMGMLTGNQIPSLQPEWSACDPMAFRCFQDPGLSPSSPVSGQFSGTSNPDPTAKPVIVYPLAGSVHPINLADITFQWRRGPAAAQTLFRIRLERADGDVFEFFVPCHASTMGASTTTQCVYAMPPGAWIDAATTARGEAVTVDIAGVDPTHPGVVATSDPMTISFSPRDVTGGLYYWSSSITGTERLLFGARAADPFITPKSASNPATCGGCHSVSRDGSTIAFDQGDTGTAVLRVATTADPDTPLFAPATAHDSGTPALNHDGTRVLVAYSGRLLLRDAHTGTQLFEVNETQLGVTQHAFHPEWSPDDETIAVTLSAEGDSDWAVRTGAIATLPYNGGQFGPVQILVPTGTEFNFYPTWSPDGRYIAFATAPVGMAMQQPPVTSYDQPNARLRLVEVATKTVTELANATWKAASTSTWPKFAPAAQGDLMFLTFNSKIDYGFFLPNNAASVAQPQLWLTVIDASKVGQTGVDPSSPPVWLPFQDVTKRNYLGAWTENVGCRVEADRSIGCGLDEICDSGVCAMVAP
;
A
#
# COMPACT_ATOMS: atom_id res chain seq x y z
N MET A 1 23.80 30.77 18.24
CA MET A 1 23.26 29.54 18.85
C MET A 1 21.77 29.57 19.24
N ARG A 2 21.06 30.68 19.24
CA ARG A 2 19.61 30.73 19.56
C ARG A 2 18.68 30.72 18.31
N SER A 3 19.23 30.87 17.11
CA SER A 3 18.45 30.92 15.86
C SER A 3 18.25 29.56 15.18
N ALA A 4 19.07 28.56 15.50
CA ALA A 4 19.00 27.23 14.88
C ALA A 4 17.90 26.31 15.50
N ILE A 5 17.49 26.60 16.73
CA ILE A 5 16.50 25.78 17.46
C ILE A 5 15.06 26.07 17.01
N LEU A 6 14.77 27.25 16.49
CA LEU A 6 13.41 27.58 16.01
C LEU A 6 13.07 27.00 14.64
N THR A 7 14.06 26.71 13.81
CA THR A 7 13.86 26.17 12.46
C THR A 7 13.61 24.65 12.49
N ALA A 8 14.18 23.94 13.45
CA ALA A 8 13.96 22.50 13.61
C ALA A 8 12.54 22.17 14.09
N ALA A 9 11.94 23.04 14.92
CA ALA A 9 10.60 22.82 15.47
C ALA A 9 9.47 22.92 14.43
N MET A 10 9.67 23.65 13.33
CA MET A 10 8.63 23.78 12.29
C MET A 10 8.64 22.64 11.25
N LEU A 11 9.76 21.95 11.06
CA LEU A 11 9.85 20.82 10.12
C LEU A 11 9.41 19.48 10.73
N ALA A 12 9.51 19.36 12.05
CA ALA A 12 9.21 18.14 12.80
C ALA A 12 7.71 17.76 12.84
N ALA A 13 6.85 18.67 12.46
CA ALA A 13 5.39 18.46 12.45
C ALA A 13 4.87 17.59 11.29
N ALA A 14 5.71 17.15 10.39
CA ALA A 14 5.31 16.47 9.15
C ALA A 14 5.30 14.94 9.24
N MET A 15 5.93 14.34 10.22
CA MET A 15 5.87 12.88 10.43
C MET A 15 4.63 12.49 11.21
N GLY A 16 3.52 12.36 10.58
CA GLY A 16 2.29 11.65 10.98
C GLY A 16 1.85 11.53 12.44
N CYS A 17 2.69 11.85 13.40
CA CYS A 17 2.47 11.71 14.83
C CYS A 17 2.01 12.98 15.55
N SER A 18 1.95 14.12 14.89
CA SER A 18 1.32 15.33 15.43
C SER A 18 0.00 15.61 14.75
N PRO A 19 -1.07 15.94 15.48
CA PRO A 19 -2.31 16.41 14.89
C PRO A 19 -2.13 17.87 14.43
N LEU A 20 -1.33 18.12 13.40
CA LEU A 20 -1.25 19.43 12.82
C LEU A 20 -2.36 19.62 11.79
N GLN A 21 -3.32 20.41 12.18
CA GLN A 21 -4.13 21.18 11.27
C GLN A 21 -3.22 21.92 10.30
N GLN A 22 -3.33 21.63 9.01
CA GLN A 22 -2.78 22.51 7.99
C GLN A 22 -3.40 23.90 8.17
N PRO A 23 -2.65 24.99 8.02
CA PRO A 23 -3.26 26.30 7.97
C PRO A 23 -4.17 26.35 6.75
N ILE A 24 -5.47 26.32 6.99
CA ILE A 24 -6.49 26.67 6.01
C ILE A 24 -6.20 28.11 5.63
N GLY A 25 -5.90 28.35 4.36
CA GLY A 25 -5.71 29.69 3.82
C GLY A 25 -6.88 30.59 4.26
N SER A 26 -6.55 31.70 4.88
CA SER A 26 -7.48 32.69 5.36
C SER A 26 -8.34 33.23 4.21
N VAL A 27 -9.58 32.76 4.13
CA VAL A 27 -10.64 33.46 3.41
C VAL A 27 -11.26 34.41 4.44
N ALA A 28 -11.24 35.71 4.13
CA ALA A 28 -11.77 36.75 4.99
C ALA A 28 -13.26 36.54 5.31
N PRO A 29 -13.70 36.76 6.54
CA PRO A 29 -15.09 36.53 6.92
C PRO A 29 -16.01 37.66 6.43
N GLY A 30 -16.92 37.31 5.55
CA GLY A 30 -18.13 38.10 5.27
C GLY A 30 -19.08 37.98 6.48
N ARG A 31 -19.34 39.12 7.08
CA ARG A 31 -20.23 39.33 8.22
C ARG A 31 -21.68 39.14 7.82
N ILE A 32 -22.39 38.18 8.40
CA ILE A 32 -23.87 38.20 8.45
C ILE A 32 -24.32 38.05 9.89
N GLN A 33 -25.04 39.03 10.40
CA GLN A 33 -25.75 39.03 11.68
C GLN A 33 -27.10 38.30 11.52
N GLY A 34 -27.52 37.62 12.59
CA GLY A 34 -28.90 37.10 12.71
C GLY A 34 -29.12 36.28 13.99
N THR A 35 -29.47 36.97 15.02
CA THR A 35 -30.42 36.74 16.13
C THR A 35 -30.86 35.34 16.53
N GLY A 36 -30.56 34.89 17.70
CA GLY A 36 -31.36 34.68 18.89
C GLY A 36 -32.35 33.50 18.94
N GLY A 37 -32.22 32.66 19.97
CA GLY A 37 -33.25 31.72 20.34
C GLY A 37 -32.78 30.69 21.36
N THR A 38 -32.92 31.02 22.65
CA THR A 38 -32.75 30.15 23.81
C THR A 38 -33.96 29.22 23.99
N SER A 39 -33.75 27.94 24.31
CA SER A 39 -34.62 27.27 25.30
C SER A 39 -33.95 26.02 25.88
N SER A 40 -33.94 26.02 27.18
CA SER A 40 -33.57 24.99 28.14
C SER A 40 -34.65 23.91 28.22
N GLY A 41 -34.26 22.68 28.53
CA GLY A 41 -35.16 21.61 28.91
C GLY A 41 -34.44 20.42 29.52
N ASN A 42 -34.48 20.34 30.82
CA ASN A 42 -34.00 19.27 31.70
C ASN A 42 -34.99 18.08 31.66
N GLY A 43 -34.52 16.86 31.92
CA GLY A 43 -35.42 15.77 32.29
C GLY A 43 -34.80 14.39 32.10
N GLY A 44 -34.51 13.76 33.16
CA GLY A 44 -33.85 12.54 33.45
C GLY A 44 -34.74 11.30 33.47
N SER A 45 -34.09 10.23 33.75
CA SER A 45 -34.46 8.99 34.46
C SER A 45 -34.79 7.74 33.65
N THR A 46 -33.97 6.76 33.92
CA THR A 46 -34.22 5.34 34.28
C THR A 46 -35.00 4.40 33.36
N GLY A 47 -34.33 3.33 33.00
CA GLY A 47 -34.81 1.99 33.25
C GLY A 47 -35.29 1.13 32.11
N SER A 48 -34.70 -0.04 32.06
CA SER A 48 -35.33 -1.33 31.74
C SER A 48 -35.16 -1.95 30.37
N SER A 49 -34.52 -3.08 30.42
CA SER A 49 -34.46 -4.27 29.55
C SER A 49 -35.70 -4.55 28.68
N GLY A 50 -35.49 -4.96 27.42
CA GLY A 50 -36.53 -5.56 26.61
C GLY A 50 -36.09 -5.92 25.19
N ALA A 51 -35.79 -7.15 24.99
CA ALA A 51 -35.95 -8.03 23.82
C ALA A 51 -36.14 -7.47 22.39
N VAL A 52 -35.23 -7.93 21.52
CA VAL A 52 -35.40 -8.47 20.16
C VAL A 52 -36.50 -7.84 19.27
N GLY A 53 -36.04 -7.14 18.27
CA GLY A 53 -36.77 -6.77 17.09
C GLY A 53 -35.86 -6.71 15.88
N THR A 54 -35.83 -7.77 15.08
CA THR A 54 -35.23 -7.83 13.76
C THR A 54 -36.00 -6.90 12.82
N ALA A 55 -35.41 -5.76 12.49
CA ALA A 55 -35.79 -4.97 11.33
C ALA A 55 -34.62 -4.98 10.36
N GLY A 56 -34.82 -5.62 9.22
CA GLY A 56 -33.85 -5.67 8.13
C GLY A 56 -33.59 -4.26 7.60
N ALA A 57 -32.40 -3.75 7.85
CA ALA A 57 -31.82 -2.69 7.08
C ALA A 57 -31.28 -3.33 5.79
N ALA A 58 -31.69 -2.81 4.62
CA ALA A 58 -31.05 -3.11 3.36
C ALA A 58 -29.59 -2.68 3.46
N GLY A 59 -28.74 -3.64 3.80
CA GLY A 59 -27.31 -3.46 3.87
C GLY A 59 -26.79 -3.30 2.46
N GLY A 60 -26.14 -2.16 2.20
CA GLY A 60 -25.10 -2.12 1.16
C GLY A 60 -24.10 -3.25 1.46
N PRO A 61 -23.31 -3.70 0.46
CA PRO A 61 -22.40 -4.82 0.64
C PRO A 61 -21.48 -4.53 1.80
N THR A 62 -21.77 -5.10 2.96
CA THR A 62 -20.85 -5.19 4.05
C THR A 62 -19.65 -5.94 3.49
N MET A 63 -18.48 -5.29 3.42
CA MET A 63 -17.22 -5.94 3.13
C MET A 63 -17.02 -7.04 4.16
N GLY A 64 -17.50 -8.24 3.83
CA GLY A 64 -17.26 -9.43 4.63
C GLY A 64 -15.79 -9.79 4.52
N MET A 65 -15.12 -10.10 5.61
CA MET A 65 -13.71 -10.49 5.62
C MET A 65 -13.51 -11.78 4.81
N LEU A 66 -12.73 -11.71 3.74
CA LEU A 66 -12.09 -12.85 3.14
C LEU A 66 -10.79 -13.12 3.87
N THR A 67 -10.48 -14.33 4.05
CA THR A 67 -9.29 -14.77 4.73
C THR A 67 -8.55 -15.74 3.82
N GLY A 68 -7.24 -15.58 3.71
CA GLY A 68 -6.39 -16.11 2.67
C GLY A 68 -6.63 -17.54 2.22
N ASN A 69 -6.59 -18.52 3.07
CA ASN A 69 -6.63 -19.94 2.70
C ASN A 69 -7.99 -20.51 2.39
N GLN A 70 -9.05 -19.73 2.52
CA GLN A 70 -10.39 -20.29 2.30
C GLN A 70 -11.02 -19.87 1.01
N ILE A 71 -10.24 -19.24 0.18
CA ILE A 71 -10.64 -18.95 -1.18
C ILE A 71 -11.11 -20.22 -1.91
N PRO A 72 -10.47 -21.40 -1.79
CA PRO A 72 -11.00 -22.64 -2.34
C PRO A 72 -12.32 -23.12 -1.72
N SER A 73 -12.61 -22.75 -0.48
CA SER A 73 -13.87 -23.09 0.20
C SER A 73 -14.93 -22.00 0.11
N LEU A 74 -14.57 -20.80 -0.36
CA LEU A 74 -15.58 -19.84 -0.81
C LEU A 74 -16.21 -20.43 -2.06
N GLN A 75 -17.48 -20.84 -1.93
CA GLN A 75 -18.24 -21.19 -3.11
C GLN A 75 -18.21 -19.97 -4.03
N PRO A 76 -17.71 -20.13 -5.29
CA PRO A 76 -17.77 -19.04 -6.24
C PRO A 76 -19.24 -18.61 -6.38
N GLU A 77 -19.48 -17.31 -6.32
CA GLU A 77 -20.82 -16.74 -6.42
C GLU A 77 -21.32 -16.75 -7.89
N TRP A 78 -20.95 -17.79 -8.64
CA TRP A 78 -21.32 -17.93 -10.03
C TRP A 78 -22.81 -18.25 -10.17
N SER A 79 -23.44 -17.64 -11.15
CA SER A 79 -24.83 -17.80 -11.49
C SER A 79 -24.95 -18.47 -12.86
N ALA A 80 -26.06 -19.15 -13.12
CA ALA A 80 -26.38 -19.68 -14.46
C ALA A 80 -27.00 -18.57 -15.34
N CYS A 81 -26.32 -17.43 -15.47
CA CYS A 81 -26.87 -16.24 -16.15
C CYS A 81 -26.54 -16.17 -17.65
N ASP A 82 -25.54 -16.90 -18.12
CA ASP A 82 -25.22 -17.06 -19.54
C ASP A 82 -24.69 -18.47 -19.82
N PRO A 83 -25.37 -19.30 -20.62
CA PRO A 83 -24.89 -20.63 -20.95
C PRO A 83 -23.68 -20.63 -21.92
N MET A 84 -23.34 -19.47 -22.50
CA MET A 84 -22.21 -19.32 -23.42
C MET A 84 -20.95 -18.80 -22.69
N ALA A 85 -21.09 -18.27 -21.47
CA ALA A 85 -19.96 -17.85 -20.67
C ALA A 85 -19.36 -19.04 -19.91
N PHE A 86 -18.04 -19.06 -19.79
CA PHE A 86 -17.34 -20.07 -18.99
C PHE A 86 -17.78 -20.00 -17.52
N ARG A 87 -17.85 -18.80 -16.96
CA ARG A 87 -18.43 -18.51 -15.64
C ARG A 87 -19.14 -17.17 -15.67
N CYS A 88 -20.29 -17.10 -15.05
CA CYS A 88 -21.15 -15.93 -15.07
C CYS A 88 -21.63 -15.56 -13.66
N PHE A 89 -21.48 -14.29 -13.31
CA PHE A 89 -22.00 -13.69 -12.08
C PHE A 89 -23.07 -12.66 -12.42
N GLN A 90 -24.17 -12.67 -11.68
CA GLN A 90 -25.18 -11.63 -11.74
C GLN A 90 -25.37 -11.02 -10.35
N ASP A 91 -25.24 -9.69 -10.26
CA ASP A 91 -25.47 -8.97 -9.00
C ASP A 91 -26.89 -9.25 -8.47
N PRO A 92 -27.03 -9.64 -7.19
CA PRO A 92 -28.32 -9.96 -6.59
C PRO A 92 -29.35 -8.81 -6.60
N GLY A 93 -28.88 -7.58 -6.74
CA GLY A 93 -29.72 -6.38 -6.87
C GLY A 93 -30.37 -6.22 -8.25
N LEU A 94 -29.92 -6.98 -9.24
CA LEU A 94 -30.52 -6.99 -10.57
C LEU A 94 -31.74 -7.91 -10.58
N SER A 95 -32.90 -7.37 -10.92
CA SER A 95 -34.18 -8.17 -10.94
C SER A 95 -34.10 -9.33 -11.94
N PRO A 96 -34.42 -10.56 -11.54
CA PRO A 96 -34.23 -11.77 -12.33
C PRO A 96 -35.28 -12.05 -13.40
N SER A 97 -36.02 -11.06 -13.89
CA SER A 97 -37.17 -11.30 -14.80
C SER A 97 -36.82 -11.75 -16.22
N SER A 98 -35.51 -11.76 -16.57
CA SER A 98 -34.96 -12.35 -17.83
C SER A 98 -33.48 -12.61 -17.61
N PRO A 99 -32.83 -13.56 -18.31
CA PRO A 99 -31.39 -13.65 -18.32
C PRO A 99 -30.81 -12.30 -18.73
N VAL A 100 -30.07 -11.67 -17.81
CA VAL A 100 -29.48 -10.32 -18.03
C VAL A 100 -28.54 -10.33 -19.23
N SER A 101 -27.87 -11.44 -19.48
CA SER A 101 -27.01 -11.68 -20.64
C SER A 101 -27.68 -11.39 -21.99
N GLY A 102 -28.98 -11.70 -22.12
CA GLY A 102 -29.73 -11.43 -23.35
C GLY A 102 -29.81 -9.95 -23.74
N GLN A 103 -29.63 -9.02 -22.79
CA GLN A 103 -29.61 -7.59 -23.07
C GLN A 103 -28.32 -7.13 -23.77
N PHE A 104 -27.26 -7.94 -23.71
CA PHE A 104 -25.96 -7.67 -24.32
C PHE A 104 -25.75 -8.35 -25.69
N SER A 105 -26.74 -9.10 -26.19
CA SER A 105 -26.70 -9.77 -27.48
C SER A 105 -27.09 -8.88 -28.68
N GLY A 106 -27.25 -7.57 -28.44
CA GLY A 106 -27.73 -6.63 -29.45
C GLY A 106 -26.65 -6.07 -30.39
N THR A 107 -26.99 -5.02 -31.11
CA THR A 107 -26.10 -4.34 -32.03
C THR A 107 -25.19 -3.35 -31.29
N SER A 108 -23.98 -3.16 -31.83
CA SER A 108 -23.05 -2.15 -31.31
C SER A 108 -23.65 -0.74 -31.46
N ASN A 109 -23.54 0.05 -30.38
CA ASN A 109 -23.94 1.46 -30.42
C ASN A 109 -22.99 2.24 -31.36
N PRO A 110 -23.50 2.90 -32.42
CA PRO A 110 -22.67 3.65 -33.34
C PRO A 110 -22.08 4.92 -32.76
N ASP A 111 -22.61 5.43 -31.63
CA ASP A 111 -22.11 6.63 -30.98
C ASP A 111 -20.85 6.32 -30.16
N PRO A 112 -19.67 6.81 -30.55
CA PRO A 112 -18.42 6.56 -29.82
C PRO A 112 -18.42 7.20 -28.43
N THR A 113 -19.25 8.24 -28.20
CA THR A 113 -19.34 8.90 -26.89
C THR A 113 -20.14 8.08 -25.88
N ALA A 114 -20.89 7.07 -26.33
CA ALA A 114 -21.62 6.14 -25.47
C ALA A 114 -20.73 5.05 -24.85
N LYS A 115 -19.49 4.86 -25.37
CA LYS A 115 -18.56 3.84 -24.89
C LYS A 115 -18.20 4.08 -23.42
N PRO A 116 -18.27 3.08 -22.55
CA PRO A 116 -17.65 3.13 -21.23
C PRO A 116 -16.15 3.32 -21.36
N VAL A 117 -15.55 4.04 -20.41
CA VAL A 117 -14.08 4.22 -20.32
C VAL A 117 -13.62 3.67 -18.98
N ILE A 118 -12.82 2.61 -19.02
CA ILE A 118 -12.26 1.98 -17.82
C ILE A 118 -11.24 2.96 -17.20
N VAL A 119 -11.38 3.20 -15.91
CA VAL A 119 -10.50 4.09 -15.12
C VAL A 119 -9.60 3.27 -14.20
N TYR A 120 -10.12 2.20 -13.63
CA TYR A 120 -9.40 1.24 -12.80
C TYR A 120 -10.05 -0.15 -12.95
N PRO A 121 -9.28 -1.24 -12.96
CA PRO A 121 -7.82 -1.35 -12.81
C PRO A 121 -7.03 -0.66 -13.92
N LEU A 122 -5.72 -0.48 -13.70
CA LEU A 122 -4.84 0.14 -14.71
C LEU A 122 -4.46 -0.88 -15.78
N ALA A 123 -4.48 -0.47 -17.03
CA ALA A 123 -4.07 -1.32 -18.15
C ALA A 123 -2.62 -1.81 -17.98
N GLY A 124 -2.38 -3.10 -18.12
CA GLY A 124 -1.08 -3.74 -17.94
C GLY A 124 -0.71 -4.06 -16.49
N SER A 125 -1.59 -3.77 -15.52
CA SER A 125 -1.35 -4.13 -14.11
C SER A 125 -1.31 -5.65 -13.91
N VAL A 126 -0.51 -6.09 -12.92
CA VAL A 126 -0.40 -7.49 -12.52
C VAL A 126 -0.99 -7.65 -11.12
N HIS A 127 -2.06 -8.42 -11.01
CA HIS A 127 -2.79 -8.64 -9.77
C HIS A 127 -2.34 -9.94 -9.09
N PRO A 128 -2.03 -9.92 -7.78
CA PRO A 128 -1.89 -11.16 -7.01
C PRO A 128 -3.17 -11.99 -7.08
N ILE A 129 -3.04 -13.30 -7.28
CA ILE A 129 -4.21 -14.19 -7.37
C ILE A 129 -5.00 -14.30 -6.06
N ASN A 130 -4.38 -14.00 -4.93
CA ASN A 130 -5.00 -13.99 -3.61
C ASN A 130 -5.33 -12.57 -3.08
N LEU A 131 -5.39 -11.56 -3.95
CA LEU A 131 -5.83 -10.22 -3.62
C LEU A 131 -7.30 -10.04 -4.00
N ALA A 132 -8.18 -10.03 -3.01
CA ALA A 132 -9.61 -9.80 -3.18
C ALA A 132 -9.98 -8.30 -3.15
N ASP A 133 -11.28 -7.99 -3.18
CA ASP A 133 -11.85 -6.65 -3.03
C ASP A 133 -11.40 -5.62 -4.08
N ILE A 134 -11.03 -6.11 -5.26
CA ILE A 134 -10.73 -5.25 -6.39
C ILE A 134 -12.00 -4.51 -6.82
N THR A 135 -11.87 -3.20 -6.98
CA THR A 135 -12.98 -2.34 -7.41
C THR A 135 -12.76 -1.92 -8.85
N PHE A 136 -13.68 -2.26 -9.73
CA PHE A 136 -13.71 -1.70 -11.07
C PHE A 136 -14.34 -0.31 -11.05
N GLN A 137 -13.74 0.62 -11.78
CA GLN A 137 -14.21 1.99 -11.91
C GLN A 137 -14.21 2.39 -13.38
N TRP A 138 -15.33 2.93 -13.85
CA TRP A 138 -15.46 3.35 -15.24
C TRP A 138 -16.37 4.57 -15.38
N ARG A 139 -16.16 5.32 -16.44
CA ARG A 139 -17.09 6.36 -16.86
C ARG A 139 -18.03 5.80 -17.89
N ARG A 140 -19.32 5.97 -17.70
CA ARG A 140 -20.32 5.74 -18.74
C ARG A 140 -20.41 6.96 -19.66
N GLY A 141 -20.90 6.79 -20.88
CA GLY A 141 -21.11 7.89 -21.81
C GLY A 141 -22.00 9.00 -21.23
N PRO A 142 -21.72 10.29 -21.50
CA PRO A 142 -22.40 11.42 -20.85
C PRO A 142 -23.90 11.51 -21.16
N ALA A 143 -24.33 11.04 -22.31
CA ALA A 143 -25.75 10.97 -22.71
C ALA A 143 -26.44 9.68 -22.30
N ALA A 144 -25.73 8.79 -21.60
CA ALA A 144 -26.18 7.42 -21.46
C ALA A 144 -27.07 7.24 -20.24
N ALA A 145 -28.26 6.78 -20.48
CA ALA A 145 -29.10 6.14 -19.48
C ALA A 145 -28.62 4.69 -19.14
N GLN A 146 -27.36 4.38 -19.43
CA GLN A 146 -26.78 3.07 -19.14
C GLN A 146 -26.76 2.85 -17.64
N THR A 147 -27.48 1.87 -17.19
CA THR A 147 -27.58 1.51 -15.77
C THR A 147 -27.17 0.07 -15.49
N LEU A 148 -27.03 -0.74 -16.53
CA LEU A 148 -26.62 -2.13 -16.47
C LEU A 148 -25.35 -2.31 -17.27
N PHE A 149 -24.39 -3.01 -16.68
CA PHE A 149 -23.07 -3.23 -17.28
C PHE A 149 -22.68 -4.71 -17.21
N ARG A 150 -21.89 -5.13 -18.20
CA ARG A 150 -21.16 -6.39 -18.20
C ARG A 150 -19.67 -6.08 -18.14
N ILE A 151 -18.99 -6.59 -17.12
CA ILE A 151 -17.53 -6.63 -17.05
C ILE A 151 -17.14 -8.02 -17.54
N ARG A 152 -16.28 -8.10 -18.56
CA ARG A 152 -15.86 -9.34 -19.18
C ARG A 152 -14.37 -9.48 -19.10
N LEU A 153 -13.90 -10.64 -18.62
CA LEU A 153 -12.50 -11.05 -18.64
C LEU A 153 -12.39 -12.25 -19.59
N GLU A 154 -11.53 -12.16 -20.58
CA GLU A 154 -11.34 -13.21 -21.59
C GLU A 154 -9.89 -13.67 -21.58
N ARG A 155 -9.69 -14.98 -21.42
CA ARG A 155 -8.41 -15.65 -21.53
C ARG A 155 -8.03 -15.90 -22.99
N ALA A 156 -6.73 -16.13 -23.24
CA ALA A 156 -6.24 -16.42 -24.59
C ALA A 156 -6.82 -17.70 -25.21
N ASP A 157 -7.25 -18.67 -24.40
CA ASP A 157 -7.88 -19.91 -24.84
C ASP A 157 -9.38 -19.74 -25.17
N GLY A 158 -9.96 -18.57 -24.93
CA GLY A 158 -11.34 -18.23 -25.19
C GLY A 158 -12.28 -18.44 -24.01
N ASP A 159 -11.80 -18.91 -22.85
CA ASP A 159 -12.60 -18.96 -21.64
C ASP A 159 -12.95 -17.53 -21.17
N VAL A 160 -14.19 -17.36 -20.72
CA VAL A 160 -14.75 -16.04 -20.42
C VAL A 160 -15.38 -16.05 -19.02
N PHE A 161 -15.05 -15.02 -18.24
CA PHE A 161 -15.72 -14.69 -16.99
C PHE A 161 -16.53 -13.42 -17.20
N GLU A 162 -17.83 -13.47 -16.94
CA GLU A 162 -18.73 -12.33 -17.10
C GLU A 162 -19.38 -11.94 -15.79
N PHE A 163 -19.39 -10.64 -15.52
CA PHE A 163 -20.00 -10.05 -14.34
C PHE A 163 -21.05 -9.03 -14.78
N PHE A 164 -22.34 -9.35 -14.56
CA PHE A 164 -23.43 -8.44 -14.82
C PHE A 164 -23.74 -7.62 -13.57
N VAL A 165 -23.53 -6.31 -13.65
CA VAL A 165 -23.49 -5.42 -12.50
C VAL A 165 -24.23 -4.11 -12.75
N PRO A 166 -24.82 -3.48 -11.71
CA PRO A 166 -25.35 -2.13 -11.82
C PRO A 166 -24.22 -1.10 -11.81
N CYS A 167 -24.54 0.15 -12.19
CA CYS A 167 -23.69 1.29 -11.95
C CYS A 167 -23.96 1.84 -10.55
N HIS A 168 -23.02 1.67 -9.63
CA HIS A 168 -23.05 2.39 -8.36
C HIS A 168 -22.33 3.72 -8.49
N ALA A 169 -22.98 4.80 -8.02
CA ALA A 169 -22.32 6.10 -7.96
C ALA A 169 -21.17 6.06 -6.94
N SER A 170 -20.06 6.73 -7.24
CA SER A 170 -19.00 6.89 -6.26
C SER A 170 -19.54 7.65 -5.04
N THR A 171 -19.31 7.11 -3.85
CA THR A 171 -19.66 7.78 -2.59
C THR A 171 -18.56 8.72 -2.11
N MET A 172 -17.42 8.76 -2.80
CA MET A 172 -16.24 9.55 -2.45
C MET A 172 -15.89 10.52 -3.57
N GLY A 173 -15.51 11.73 -3.20
CA GLY A 173 -15.17 12.79 -4.14
C GLY A 173 -16.41 13.49 -4.73
N ALA A 174 -16.19 14.36 -5.74
CA ALA A 174 -17.27 14.99 -6.47
C ALA A 174 -17.95 13.93 -7.37
N SER A 175 -18.98 13.28 -6.85
CA SER A 175 -19.77 12.31 -7.62
C SER A 175 -20.40 12.99 -8.83
N THR A 176 -20.11 12.47 -10.01
CA THR A 176 -20.82 12.87 -11.24
C THR A 176 -21.72 11.72 -11.67
N THR A 177 -22.80 12.04 -12.36
CA THR A 177 -23.76 11.05 -12.86
C THR A 177 -23.16 10.04 -13.86
N THR A 178 -21.93 10.27 -14.30
CA THR A 178 -21.22 9.44 -15.27
C THR A 178 -20.22 8.46 -14.64
N GLN A 179 -19.96 8.53 -13.33
CA GLN A 179 -19.01 7.67 -12.63
C GLN A 179 -19.72 6.40 -12.13
N CYS A 180 -19.17 5.25 -12.49
CA CYS A 180 -19.62 3.94 -12.01
C CYS A 180 -18.50 3.24 -11.26
N VAL A 181 -18.85 2.62 -10.14
CA VAL A 181 -17.94 1.89 -9.26
C VAL A 181 -18.57 0.55 -8.92
N TYR A 182 -17.83 -0.53 -8.97
CA TYR A 182 -18.28 -1.84 -8.55
C TYR A 182 -17.17 -2.64 -7.88
N ALA A 183 -17.39 -3.04 -6.62
CA ALA A 183 -16.52 -3.96 -5.91
C ALA A 183 -16.78 -5.38 -6.42
N MET A 184 -15.75 -6.04 -6.95
CA MET A 184 -15.89 -7.39 -7.50
C MET A 184 -16.29 -8.38 -6.41
N PRO A 185 -17.19 -9.36 -6.71
CA PRO A 185 -17.53 -10.42 -5.77
C PRO A 185 -16.28 -11.23 -5.45
N PRO A 186 -15.88 -11.30 -4.17
CA PRO A 186 -14.57 -11.80 -3.81
C PRO A 186 -14.29 -13.24 -4.25
N GLY A 187 -15.25 -14.14 -4.04
CA GLY A 187 -15.09 -15.55 -4.42
C GLY A 187 -14.98 -15.74 -5.93
N ALA A 188 -15.85 -15.06 -6.71
CA ALA A 188 -15.83 -15.13 -8.16
C ALA A 188 -14.55 -14.48 -8.74
N TRP A 189 -14.09 -13.35 -8.15
CA TRP A 189 -12.84 -12.70 -8.56
C TRP A 189 -11.62 -13.61 -8.35
N ILE A 190 -11.51 -14.22 -7.17
CA ILE A 190 -10.39 -15.09 -6.82
C ILE A 190 -10.41 -16.36 -7.67
N ASP A 191 -11.60 -16.92 -7.95
CA ASP A 191 -11.71 -18.09 -8.84
C ASP A 191 -11.26 -17.72 -10.27
N ALA A 192 -11.66 -16.56 -10.79
CA ALA A 192 -11.17 -16.06 -12.08
C ALA A 192 -9.65 -15.85 -12.08
N ALA A 193 -9.10 -15.21 -11.03
CA ALA A 193 -7.69 -14.97 -10.87
C ALA A 193 -6.88 -16.28 -10.78
N THR A 194 -7.39 -17.26 -10.02
CA THR A 194 -6.75 -18.57 -9.86
C THR A 194 -6.80 -19.39 -11.15
N THR A 195 -7.90 -19.31 -11.88
CA THR A 195 -8.07 -20.00 -13.16
C THR A 195 -7.16 -19.41 -14.24
N ALA A 196 -6.98 -18.09 -14.27
CA ALA A 196 -6.09 -17.37 -15.18
C ALA A 196 -4.68 -17.12 -14.60
N ARG A 197 -4.25 -17.95 -13.68
CA ARG A 197 -2.98 -17.89 -12.96
C ARG A 197 -1.79 -17.80 -13.92
N GLY A 198 -0.99 -16.74 -13.79
CA GLY A 198 0.19 -16.50 -14.65
C GLY A 198 -0.14 -16.00 -16.05
N GLU A 199 -1.40 -15.71 -16.32
CA GLU A 199 -1.86 -15.31 -17.65
C GLU A 199 -2.26 -13.83 -17.71
N ALA A 200 -2.24 -13.30 -18.91
CA ALA A 200 -2.88 -12.04 -19.24
C ALA A 200 -4.32 -12.30 -19.69
N VAL A 201 -5.24 -11.47 -19.24
CA VAL A 201 -6.65 -11.50 -19.64
C VAL A 201 -7.05 -10.19 -20.29
N THR A 202 -7.87 -10.27 -21.32
CA THR A 202 -8.47 -9.08 -21.95
C THR A 202 -9.70 -8.69 -21.15
N VAL A 203 -9.82 -7.40 -20.84
CA VAL A 203 -10.94 -6.83 -20.07
C VAL A 203 -11.68 -5.83 -20.94
N ASP A 204 -13.00 -5.97 -21.02
CA ASP A 204 -13.92 -4.98 -21.56
C ASP A 204 -15.09 -4.72 -20.63
N ILE A 205 -15.71 -3.55 -20.76
CA ILE A 205 -16.96 -3.19 -20.08
C ILE A 205 -17.98 -2.77 -21.13
N ALA A 206 -19.10 -3.49 -21.17
CA ALA A 206 -20.23 -3.16 -22.03
C ALA A 206 -21.36 -2.56 -21.18
N GLY A 207 -22.00 -1.51 -21.67
CA GLY A 207 -23.13 -0.85 -21.02
C GLY A 207 -24.38 -0.86 -21.90
N VAL A 208 -25.52 -1.08 -21.28
CA VAL A 208 -26.85 -1.01 -21.93
C VAL A 208 -27.79 -0.08 -21.19
N ASP A 209 -28.68 0.53 -21.93
CA ASP A 209 -29.84 1.23 -21.40
C ASP A 209 -31.01 0.23 -21.40
N PRO A 210 -31.54 -0.19 -20.24
CA PRO A 210 -32.65 -1.13 -20.19
C PRO A 210 -33.92 -0.66 -20.88
N THR A 211 -34.07 0.66 -21.12
CA THR A 211 -35.23 1.22 -21.87
C THR A 211 -35.05 1.12 -23.38
N HIS A 212 -33.82 0.87 -23.85
CA HIS A 212 -33.45 0.66 -25.24
C HIS A 212 -32.64 -0.65 -25.38
N PRO A 213 -33.28 -1.82 -25.08
CA PRO A 213 -32.61 -3.11 -25.12
C PRO A 213 -32.09 -3.38 -26.54
N GLY A 214 -30.95 -4.05 -26.63
CA GLY A 214 -30.38 -4.44 -27.91
C GLY A 214 -29.43 -3.42 -28.53
N VAL A 215 -29.12 -2.29 -27.85
CA VAL A 215 -28.03 -1.38 -28.22
C VAL A 215 -26.96 -1.40 -27.16
N VAL A 216 -25.79 -1.94 -27.52
CA VAL A 216 -24.67 -2.18 -26.58
C VAL A 216 -23.51 -1.27 -26.89
N ALA A 217 -23.05 -0.50 -25.91
CA ALA A 217 -21.84 0.28 -26.02
C ALA A 217 -20.71 -0.41 -25.24
N THR A 218 -19.64 -0.80 -25.93
CA THR A 218 -18.51 -1.52 -25.33
C THR A 218 -17.27 -0.63 -25.27
N SER A 219 -16.55 -0.66 -24.17
CA SER A 219 -15.26 0.04 -23.99
C SER A 219 -14.23 -0.46 -24.99
N ASP A 220 -13.18 0.32 -25.20
CA ASP A 220 -11.98 -0.23 -25.80
C ASP A 220 -11.42 -1.30 -24.83
N PRO A 221 -10.93 -2.45 -25.37
CA PRO A 221 -10.39 -3.52 -24.53
C PRO A 221 -9.04 -3.11 -23.95
N MET A 222 -8.76 -3.60 -22.73
CA MET A 222 -7.44 -3.48 -22.12
C MET A 222 -6.99 -4.84 -21.58
N THR A 223 -5.73 -4.94 -21.19
CA THR A 223 -5.17 -6.17 -20.62
C THR A 223 -4.79 -5.94 -19.16
N ILE A 224 -5.10 -6.90 -18.30
CA ILE A 224 -4.49 -7.08 -16.99
C ILE A 224 -3.88 -8.47 -16.92
N SER A 225 -3.03 -8.75 -15.93
CA SER A 225 -2.46 -10.08 -15.72
C SER A 225 -2.65 -10.52 -14.28
N PHE A 226 -2.62 -11.83 -14.05
CA PHE A 226 -2.59 -12.41 -12.73
C PHE A 226 -1.22 -13.01 -12.42
N SER A 227 -0.79 -12.94 -11.16
CA SER A 227 0.48 -13.55 -10.74
C SER A 227 0.45 -15.07 -10.89
N PRO A 228 1.61 -15.73 -11.10
CA PRO A 228 1.67 -17.18 -11.24
C PRO A 228 1.42 -17.91 -9.91
N ARG A 229 1.57 -17.24 -8.80
CA ARG A 229 1.34 -17.76 -7.44
C ARG A 229 0.74 -16.68 -6.55
N ASP A 230 0.22 -17.09 -5.41
CA ASP A 230 -0.18 -16.20 -4.33
C ASP A 230 1.03 -15.43 -3.77
N VAL A 231 0.78 -14.24 -3.26
CA VAL A 231 1.73 -13.48 -2.47
C VAL A 231 1.54 -13.90 -1.01
N THR A 232 2.63 -14.32 -0.38
CA THR A 232 2.64 -14.78 1.01
C THR A 232 3.36 -13.80 1.92
N GLY A 233 3.22 -13.98 3.22
CA GLY A 233 3.83 -13.14 4.23
C GLY A 233 2.90 -12.09 4.80
N GLY A 234 3.45 -11.18 5.59
CA GLY A 234 2.73 -10.07 6.22
C GLY A 234 3.27 -8.73 5.80
N LEU A 235 2.37 -7.77 5.69
CA LEU A 235 2.68 -6.37 5.42
C LEU A 235 2.28 -5.54 6.64
N TYR A 236 3.27 -4.93 7.27
CA TYR A 236 3.09 -3.98 8.36
C TYR A 236 3.19 -2.57 7.78
N TYR A 237 2.30 -1.68 8.16
CA TYR A 237 2.33 -0.31 7.66
C TYR A 237 1.79 0.67 8.70
N TRP A 238 2.33 1.88 8.71
CA TRP A 238 1.81 2.94 9.56
C TRP A 238 0.54 3.53 8.97
N SER A 239 -0.49 3.72 9.81
CA SER A 239 -1.76 4.31 9.41
C SER A 239 -2.17 5.44 10.35
N SER A 240 -2.61 6.57 9.76
CA SER A 240 -3.18 7.66 10.54
C SER A 240 -4.58 7.34 11.07
N SER A 241 -5.19 6.22 10.68
CA SER A 241 -6.47 5.77 11.23
C SER A 241 -6.37 5.44 12.70
N ILE A 242 -5.25 4.81 13.09
CA ILE A 242 -4.97 4.41 14.48
C ILE A 242 -3.77 5.14 15.08
N THR A 243 -3.09 6.02 14.32
CA THR A 243 -1.82 6.66 14.71
C THR A 243 -0.75 5.64 15.11
N GLY A 244 -0.71 4.51 14.43
CA GLY A 244 0.12 3.37 14.76
C GLY A 244 0.33 2.45 13.57
N THR A 245 0.80 1.24 13.84
CA THR A 245 1.06 0.24 12.81
C THR A 245 -0.10 -0.73 12.69
N GLU A 246 -0.60 -0.90 11.48
CA GLU A 246 -1.53 -1.96 11.10
C GLU A 246 -0.76 -3.13 10.48
N ARG A 247 -1.31 -4.33 10.56
CA ARG A 247 -0.75 -5.55 9.98
C ARG A 247 -1.75 -6.20 9.04
N LEU A 248 -1.35 -6.39 7.80
CA LEU A 248 -2.08 -7.21 6.85
C LEU A 248 -1.40 -8.57 6.72
N LEU A 249 -2.13 -9.63 6.97
CA LEU A 249 -1.76 -10.96 6.52
C LEU A 249 -2.19 -11.08 5.06
N PHE A 250 -1.25 -11.29 4.14
CA PHE A 250 -1.58 -11.25 2.73
C PHE A 250 -2.57 -12.38 2.39
N GLY A 251 -3.63 -12.05 1.66
CA GLY A 251 -4.80 -12.91 1.48
C GLY A 251 -5.97 -12.56 2.41
N ALA A 252 -5.76 -11.79 3.49
CA ALA A 252 -6.84 -11.21 4.27
C ALA A 252 -7.45 -10.01 3.56
N ARG A 253 -8.71 -9.67 3.91
CA ARG A 253 -9.44 -8.52 3.33
C ARG A 253 -9.31 -7.23 4.15
N ALA A 254 -8.86 -7.33 5.37
CA ALA A 254 -8.67 -6.20 6.27
C ALA A 254 -7.36 -6.33 6.99
N ALA A 255 -6.74 -5.19 7.29
CA ALA A 255 -5.61 -5.13 8.19
C ALA A 255 -6.09 -5.11 9.64
N ASP A 256 -5.27 -5.65 10.53
CA ASP A 256 -5.51 -5.64 11.97
C ASP A 256 -4.68 -4.50 12.60
N PRO A 257 -5.23 -3.75 13.58
CA PRO A 257 -4.42 -2.88 14.44
C PRO A 257 -3.34 -3.70 15.14
N PHE A 258 -2.07 -3.32 14.98
CA PHE A 258 -0.95 -4.10 15.53
C PHE A 258 -0.22 -3.33 16.63
N ILE A 259 0.31 -2.15 16.33
CA ILE A 259 0.85 -1.24 17.34
C ILE A 259 -0.11 -0.07 17.47
N THR A 260 -0.75 0.05 18.64
CA THR A 260 -1.67 1.13 18.93
C THR A 260 -1.08 2.06 19.99
N PRO A 261 -1.38 3.37 19.94
CA PRO A 261 -0.99 4.28 21.00
C PRO A 261 -1.54 3.80 22.34
N LYS A 262 -0.67 3.44 23.27
CA LYS A 262 -1.07 2.98 24.60
C LYS A 262 -0.60 3.96 25.67
N SER A 263 -1.36 4.98 25.92
CA SER A 263 -1.27 5.70 27.17
C SER A 263 -2.60 6.35 27.48
N ALA A 264 -3.22 5.96 28.57
CA ALA A 264 -4.35 6.66 29.15
C ALA A 264 -3.96 8.09 29.59
N SER A 265 -2.67 8.37 29.79
CA SER A 265 -2.13 9.67 30.19
C SER A 265 -1.63 10.53 29.02
N ASN A 266 -1.38 9.93 27.87
CA ASN A 266 -1.01 10.66 26.64
C ASN A 266 -1.49 9.90 25.40
N PRO A 267 -2.75 10.12 24.95
CA PRO A 267 -3.30 9.47 23.76
C PRO A 267 -2.63 9.91 22.44
N ALA A 268 -1.68 10.84 22.49
CA ALA A 268 -0.94 11.33 21.34
C ALA A 268 0.38 10.57 21.09
N THR A 269 0.68 9.51 21.83
CA THR A 269 1.90 8.73 21.58
C THR A 269 1.75 7.94 20.29
N CYS A 270 2.52 8.30 19.29
CA CYS A 270 2.58 7.62 18.00
C CYS A 270 3.48 6.38 18.05
N GLY A 271 3.08 5.29 17.38
CA GLY A 271 3.97 4.19 17.01
C GLY A 271 4.39 4.39 15.55
N GLY A 272 5.49 5.14 15.34
CA GLY A 272 5.98 5.52 14.01
C GLY A 272 7.12 4.64 13.51
N CYS A 273 7.82 5.07 12.47
CA CYS A 273 9.01 4.46 11.85
C CYS A 273 9.32 3.04 12.32
N HIS A 274 8.78 2.05 11.65
CA HIS A 274 8.90 0.66 12.09
C HIS A 274 9.69 -0.18 11.09
N SER A 275 10.26 -1.27 11.60
CA SER A 275 10.89 -2.35 10.85
C SER A 275 10.48 -3.67 11.47
N VAL A 276 10.23 -4.67 10.67
CA VAL A 276 9.97 -6.04 11.10
C VAL A 276 11.09 -6.94 10.58
N SER A 277 11.52 -7.90 11.39
CA SER A 277 12.50 -8.90 10.94
C SER A 277 11.90 -9.75 9.81
N ARG A 278 12.75 -10.19 8.90
CA ARG A 278 12.28 -10.94 7.74
C ARG A 278 11.65 -12.29 8.14
N ASP A 279 12.15 -12.92 9.19
CA ASP A 279 11.56 -14.13 9.77
C ASP A 279 10.23 -13.89 10.51
N GLY A 280 9.85 -12.63 10.74
CA GLY A 280 8.60 -12.23 11.38
C GLY A 280 8.59 -12.33 12.90
N SER A 281 9.71 -12.60 13.54
CA SER A 281 9.78 -12.81 14.99
C SER A 281 9.80 -11.51 15.80
N THR A 282 10.39 -10.45 15.25
CA THR A 282 10.74 -9.21 15.96
C THR A 282 10.27 -7.98 15.21
N ILE A 283 9.82 -6.97 15.95
CA ILE A 283 9.49 -5.65 15.42
C ILE A 283 10.23 -4.57 16.20
N ALA A 284 10.80 -3.60 15.47
CA ALA A 284 11.38 -2.39 16.02
C ALA A 284 10.57 -1.17 15.56
N PHE A 285 10.29 -0.23 16.42
CA PHE A 285 9.51 0.95 16.10
C PHE A 285 9.82 2.12 17.04
N ASP A 286 9.57 3.32 16.56
CA ASP A 286 9.66 4.53 17.36
C ASP A 286 8.35 4.76 18.11
N GLN A 287 8.43 4.93 19.43
CA GLN A 287 7.29 5.26 20.25
C GLN A 287 7.46 6.64 20.89
N GLY A 288 6.54 7.54 20.65
CA GLY A 288 6.54 8.88 21.22
C GLY A 288 6.28 9.97 20.19
N ASP A 289 6.27 11.21 20.65
CA ASP A 289 6.14 12.39 19.82
C ASP A 289 7.53 12.86 19.36
N THR A 290 7.54 13.70 18.33
CA THR A 290 8.75 14.31 17.79
C THR A 290 9.63 14.91 18.89
N GLY A 291 10.90 14.50 18.92
CA GLY A 291 11.89 14.97 19.90
C GLY A 291 11.84 14.26 21.26
N THR A 292 10.89 13.35 21.46
CA THR A 292 10.80 12.50 22.66
C THR A 292 10.62 11.03 22.32
N ALA A 293 10.58 10.67 21.04
CA ALA A 293 10.43 9.30 20.60
C ALA A 293 11.62 8.43 21.06
N VAL A 294 11.32 7.21 21.43
CA VAL A 294 12.30 6.21 21.87
C VAL A 294 12.16 4.95 21.03
N LEU A 295 13.28 4.32 20.73
CA LEU A 295 13.30 3.01 20.09
C LEU A 295 12.66 1.96 21.00
N ARG A 296 11.71 1.21 20.45
CA ARG A 296 11.13 0.02 21.05
C ARG A 296 11.46 -1.18 20.18
N VAL A 297 11.82 -2.27 20.80
CA VAL A 297 11.96 -3.58 20.14
C VAL A 297 11.14 -4.57 20.94
N ALA A 298 10.30 -5.33 20.25
CA ALA A 298 9.41 -6.31 20.85
C ALA A 298 9.29 -7.55 19.95
N THR A 299 8.75 -8.63 20.47
CA THR A 299 8.36 -9.76 19.63
C THR A 299 7.06 -9.41 18.88
N THR A 300 6.87 -9.95 17.68
CA THR A 300 5.60 -9.81 16.96
C THR A 300 4.44 -10.54 17.64
N ALA A 301 4.73 -11.51 18.50
CA ALA A 301 3.74 -12.22 19.32
C ALA A 301 3.20 -11.35 20.47
N ASP A 302 4.04 -10.47 21.02
CA ASP A 302 3.67 -9.52 22.08
C ASP A 302 4.33 -8.15 21.81
N PRO A 303 3.77 -7.32 20.92
CA PRO A 303 4.35 -6.03 20.57
C PRO A 303 4.26 -4.99 21.69
N ASP A 304 3.51 -5.27 22.73
CA ASP A 304 3.28 -4.38 23.86
C ASP A 304 4.36 -4.48 24.94
N THR A 305 5.05 -5.61 25.00
CA THR A 305 6.11 -5.85 25.97
C THR A 305 7.48 -5.68 25.29
N PRO A 306 8.18 -4.55 25.53
CA PRO A 306 9.51 -4.35 24.94
C PRO A 306 10.51 -5.35 25.53
N LEU A 307 11.42 -5.84 24.67
CA LEU A 307 12.48 -6.79 25.04
C LEU A 307 13.51 -6.18 26.00
N PHE A 308 13.66 -4.86 25.98
CA PHE A 308 14.52 -4.13 26.91
C PHE A 308 13.91 -2.77 27.26
N ALA A 309 14.29 -2.21 28.41
CA ALA A 309 13.90 -0.87 28.77
C ALA A 309 14.55 0.13 27.79
N PRO A 310 13.80 1.09 27.21
CA PRO A 310 14.41 2.10 26.34
C PRO A 310 15.44 2.89 27.12
N ALA A 311 16.66 2.91 26.56
CA ALA A 311 17.74 3.71 27.11
C ALA A 311 17.48 5.14 26.81
N THR A 312 17.16 6.05 27.44
CA THR A 312 17.03 7.51 27.24
C THR A 312 16.30 7.93 25.95
N ALA A 313 15.47 8.94 26.03
CA ALA A 313 14.92 9.67 24.91
C ALA A 313 16.06 10.05 23.95
N HIS A 314 15.83 9.89 22.66
CA HIS A 314 16.68 10.30 21.53
C HIS A 314 17.47 9.23 20.77
N ASP A 315 17.33 7.94 21.07
CA ASP A 315 17.87 6.90 20.19
C ASP A 315 16.83 6.40 19.17
N SER A 316 15.88 7.25 18.79
CA SER A 316 14.89 6.96 17.77
C SER A 316 15.35 7.49 16.41
N GLY A 317 15.07 6.74 15.37
CA GLY A 317 15.38 7.08 14.00
C GLY A 317 14.73 6.05 13.08
N THR A 318 15.24 5.88 11.87
CA THR A 318 14.75 4.81 11.00
C THR A 318 15.39 3.48 11.41
N PRO A 319 14.66 2.57 12.10
CA PRO A 319 15.20 1.26 12.48
C PRO A 319 15.22 0.31 11.29
N ALA A 320 16.18 -0.63 11.28
CA ALA A 320 16.24 -1.75 10.36
C ALA A 320 16.68 -3.01 11.10
N LEU A 321 15.78 -3.98 11.23
CA LEU A 321 16.06 -5.30 11.76
C LEU A 321 16.72 -6.18 10.69
N ASN A 322 17.67 -7.00 11.09
CA ASN A 322 18.23 -8.05 10.26
C ASN A 322 17.24 -9.22 10.11
N HIS A 323 17.60 -10.23 9.32
CA HIS A 323 16.70 -11.33 8.94
C HIS A 323 16.09 -12.02 10.15
N ASP A 324 16.90 -12.41 11.12
CA ASP A 324 16.48 -13.18 12.30
C ASP A 324 16.05 -12.32 13.51
N GLY A 325 15.99 -11.01 13.34
CA GLY A 325 15.58 -10.07 14.40
C GLY A 325 16.53 -9.95 15.59
N THR A 326 17.78 -10.44 15.47
CA THR A 326 18.78 -10.38 16.56
C THR A 326 19.56 -9.08 16.60
N ARG A 327 19.56 -8.32 15.50
CA ARG A 327 20.28 -7.05 15.33
C ARG A 327 19.34 -5.97 14.82
N VAL A 328 19.49 -4.78 15.36
CA VAL A 328 18.80 -3.59 14.89
C VAL A 328 19.81 -2.47 14.58
N LEU A 329 19.74 -1.95 13.36
CA LEU A 329 20.40 -0.71 12.97
C LEU A 329 19.46 0.45 13.22
N VAL A 330 19.98 1.57 13.70
CA VAL A 330 19.25 2.81 13.89
C VAL A 330 20.06 3.96 13.30
N ALA A 331 19.50 4.67 12.33
CA ALA A 331 20.08 5.90 11.84
C ALA A 331 19.61 7.06 12.74
N TYR A 332 20.52 7.61 13.53
CA TYR A 332 20.23 8.66 14.49
C TYR A 332 21.26 9.78 14.43
N SER A 333 20.82 11.01 14.23
CA SER A 333 21.69 12.21 14.19
C SER A 333 22.91 12.05 13.28
N GLY A 334 22.71 11.43 12.10
CA GLY A 334 23.79 11.20 11.13
C GLY A 334 24.72 10.02 11.45
N ARG A 335 24.49 9.33 12.56
CA ARG A 335 25.25 8.12 12.96
C ARG A 335 24.42 6.89 12.71
N LEU A 336 25.07 5.79 12.35
CA LEU A 336 24.44 4.49 12.22
C LEU A 336 24.85 3.62 13.41
N LEU A 337 23.90 3.33 14.29
CA LEU A 337 24.10 2.57 15.52
C LEU A 337 23.63 1.13 15.30
N LEU A 338 24.50 0.16 15.55
CA LEU A 338 24.15 -1.26 15.59
C LEU A 338 23.94 -1.68 17.04
N ARG A 339 22.79 -2.27 17.32
CA ARG A 339 22.41 -2.77 18.64
C ARG A 339 22.03 -4.24 18.59
N ASP A 340 22.23 -4.92 19.70
CA ASP A 340 21.59 -6.20 19.98
C ASP A 340 20.10 -5.93 20.21
N ALA A 341 19.24 -6.58 19.42
CA ALA A 341 17.82 -6.30 19.42
C ALA A 341 17.09 -6.84 20.66
N HIS A 342 17.68 -7.80 21.39
CA HIS A 342 17.08 -8.37 22.59
C HIS A 342 17.47 -7.63 23.87
N THR A 343 18.66 -7.07 23.92
CA THR A 343 19.21 -6.43 25.13
C THR A 343 19.32 -4.93 25.01
N GLY A 344 19.19 -4.36 23.81
CA GLY A 344 19.42 -2.95 23.53
C GLY A 344 20.89 -2.52 23.60
N THR A 345 21.83 -3.45 23.87
CA THR A 345 23.25 -3.14 24.00
C THR A 345 23.79 -2.61 22.68
N GLN A 346 24.43 -1.43 22.68
CA GLN A 346 25.13 -0.93 21.52
C GLN A 346 26.35 -1.79 21.24
N LEU A 347 26.39 -2.38 20.06
CA LEU A 347 27.46 -3.26 19.59
C LEU A 347 28.50 -2.47 18.80
N PHE A 348 28.06 -1.54 17.99
CA PHE A 348 28.90 -0.75 17.11
C PHE A 348 28.27 0.60 16.78
N GLU A 349 29.12 1.57 16.42
CA GLU A 349 28.70 2.85 15.87
C GLU A 349 29.48 3.12 14.59
N VAL A 350 28.78 3.37 13.50
CA VAL A 350 29.38 3.74 12.22
C VAL A 350 29.28 5.24 12.07
N ASN A 351 30.40 5.90 12.04
CA ASN A 351 30.50 7.35 11.84
C ASN A 351 31.22 7.68 10.52
N GLU A 352 31.33 8.95 10.19
CA GLU A 352 31.95 9.43 8.94
C GLU A 352 33.39 8.93 8.76
N THR A 353 34.19 8.88 9.84
CA THR A 353 35.55 8.38 9.78
C THR A 353 35.61 6.91 9.38
N GLN A 354 34.70 6.10 9.87
CA GLN A 354 34.58 4.68 9.54
C GLN A 354 34.00 4.45 8.15
N LEU A 355 33.07 5.30 7.72
CA LEU A 355 32.56 5.30 6.35
C LEU A 355 33.62 5.74 5.34
N GLY A 356 34.63 6.49 5.77
CA GLY A 356 35.66 7.06 4.88
C GLY A 356 35.10 8.16 3.96
N VAL A 357 33.96 8.73 4.30
CA VAL A 357 33.25 9.80 3.59
C VAL A 357 32.86 10.91 4.57
N THR A 358 32.53 12.08 4.05
CA THR A 358 32.08 13.24 4.85
C THR A 358 30.53 13.32 4.97
N GLN A 359 29.82 12.29 4.53
CA GLN A 359 28.37 12.22 4.59
C GLN A 359 27.93 11.29 5.72
N HIS A 360 26.69 11.46 6.13
CA HIS A 360 26.02 10.64 7.12
C HIS A 360 25.19 9.54 6.46
N ALA A 361 24.98 8.43 7.17
CA ALA A 361 24.18 7.31 6.70
C ALA A 361 22.75 7.39 7.27
N PHE A 362 21.76 7.34 6.37
CA PHE A 362 20.33 7.35 6.67
C PHE A 362 19.63 6.16 6.01
N HIS A 363 18.41 5.86 6.42
CA HIS A 363 17.53 4.85 5.83
C HIS A 363 18.23 3.50 5.62
N PRO A 364 18.75 2.88 6.69
CA PRO A 364 19.43 1.59 6.57
C PRO A 364 18.45 0.47 6.18
N GLU A 365 18.96 -0.51 5.43
CA GLU A 365 18.26 -1.73 5.06
C GLU A 365 19.24 -2.89 4.95
N TRP A 366 18.96 -4.01 5.61
CA TRP A 366 19.76 -5.22 5.52
C TRP A 366 19.55 -5.95 4.20
N SER A 367 20.62 -6.49 3.61
CA SER A 367 20.50 -7.44 2.50
C SER A 367 19.85 -8.75 2.97
N PRO A 368 19.28 -9.55 2.04
CA PRO A 368 18.63 -10.82 2.43
C PRO A 368 19.52 -11.83 3.14
N ASP A 369 20.83 -11.73 2.98
CA ASP A 369 21.85 -12.61 3.57
C ASP A 369 22.49 -12.04 4.85
N ASP A 370 22.06 -10.84 5.30
CA ASP A 370 22.62 -10.10 6.43
C ASP A 370 24.12 -9.74 6.29
N GLU A 371 24.68 -9.81 5.08
CA GLU A 371 26.11 -9.53 4.85
C GLU A 371 26.38 -8.09 4.36
N THR A 372 25.33 -7.35 4.01
CA THR A 372 25.47 -5.99 3.46
C THR A 372 24.31 -5.11 3.91
N ILE A 373 24.61 -3.82 4.17
CA ILE A 373 23.60 -2.82 4.47
C ILE A 373 23.50 -1.82 3.30
N ALA A 374 22.31 -1.56 2.79
CA ALA A 374 22.05 -0.44 1.91
C ALA A 374 21.74 0.80 2.76
N VAL A 375 22.22 1.97 2.32
CA VAL A 375 21.98 3.25 3.01
C VAL A 375 21.79 4.38 2.00
N THR A 376 21.14 5.44 2.47
CA THR A 376 21.20 6.76 1.84
C THR A 376 22.35 7.55 2.49
N LEU A 377 23.36 7.94 1.72
CA LEU A 377 24.40 8.86 2.19
C LEU A 377 23.96 10.29 1.90
N SER A 378 23.88 11.14 2.92
CA SER A 378 23.44 12.51 2.77
C SER A 378 24.30 13.49 3.59
N ALA A 379 24.09 14.79 3.39
CA ALA A 379 24.88 15.83 4.03
C ALA A 379 24.51 16.00 5.51
N GLU A 380 25.44 16.59 6.27
CA GLU A 380 25.21 17.00 7.65
C GLU A 380 24.00 17.93 7.78
N GLY A 381 23.24 17.78 8.85
CA GLY A 381 22.06 18.59 9.17
C GLY A 381 20.77 18.15 8.52
N ASP A 382 20.77 17.03 7.79
CA ASP A 382 19.54 16.33 7.39
C ASP A 382 18.94 15.61 8.61
N SER A 383 17.63 15.37 8.58
CA SER A 383 16.98 14.58 9.61
C SER A 383 16.93 13.10 9.20
N ASP A 384 16.80 12.23 10.21
CA ASP A 384 16.87 10.78 10.04
C ASP A 384 15.82 10.21 9.05
N TRP A 385 14.80 10.97 8.72
CA TRP A 385 13.71 10.60 7.83
C TRP A 385 13.53 11.50 6.60
N ALA A 386 14.17 12.67 6.58
CA ALA A 386 14.01 13.66 5.53
C ALA A 386 15.35 14.24 5.10
N VAL A 387 15.94 13.65 4.05
CA VAL A 387 17.21 14.11 3.47
C VAL A 387 16.96 15.10 2.33
N ARG A 388 17.90 16.00 2.09
CA ARG A 388 17.85 17.01 1.02
C ARG A 388 18.81 16.70 -0.13
N THR A 389 19.79 15.87 0.15
CA THR A 389 20.70 15.28 -0.82
C THR A 389 20.72 13.78 -0.57
N GLY A 390 21.23 12.98 -1.47
CA GLY A 390 21.32 11.55 -1.20
C GLY A 390 21.99 10.78 -2.32
N ALA A 391 22.86 9.86 -1.93
CA ALA A 391 23.42 8.82 -2.78
C ALA A 391 23.02 7.46 -2.24
N ILE A 392 22.76 6.48 -3.09
CA ILE A 392 22.57 5.09 -2.65
C ILE A 392 23.94 4.44 -2.56
N ALA A 393 24.20 3.84 -1.40
CA ALA A 393 25.46 3.16 -1.12
C ALA A 393 25.22 1.87 -0.34
N THR A 394 26.25 1.03 -0.31
CA THR A 394 26.27 -0.21 0.47
C THR A 394 27.50 -0.24 1.39
N LEU A 395 27.32 -0.89 2.54
CA LEU A 395 28.37 -1.20 3.50
C LEU A 395 28.40 -2.71 3.72
N PRO A 396 29.49 -3.41 3.37
CA PRO A 396 29.68 -4.80 3.76
C PRO A 396 29.68 -4.94 5.29
N TYR A 397 29.07 -5.99 5.80
CA TYR A 397 29.04 -6.34 7.22
C TYR A 397 29.57 -7.74 7.44
N ASN A 398 30.49 -7.89 8.37
CA ASN A 398 31.07 -9.19 8.71
C ASN A 398 31.22 -9.31 10.22
N GLY A 399 30.28 -10.01 10.85
CA GLY A 399 30.37 -10.43 12.25
C GLY A 399 30.55 -9.30 13.28
N GLY A 400 30.01 -8.09 13.01
CA GLY A 400 30.08 -6.93 13.89
C GLY A 400 31.00 -5.82 13.41
N GLN A 401 31.62 -5.95 12.24
CA GLN A 401 32.46 -4.92 11.62
C GLN A 401 31.89 -4.52 10.26
N PHE A 402 31.94 -3.23 9.98
CA PHE A 402 31.56 -2.67 8.69
C PHE A 402 32.79 -2.45 7.81
N GLY A 403 32.70 -2.91 6.57
CA GLY A 403 33.70 -2.64 5.54
C GLY A 403 33.57 -1.23 4.94
N PRO A 404 34.41 -0.89 3.96
CA PRO A 404 34.37 0.41 3.32
C PRO A 404 33.07 0.61 2.53
N VAL A 405 32.53 1.82 2.58
CA VAL A 405 31.33 2.20 1.85
C VAL A 405 31.56 2.12 0.33
N GLN A 406 30.57 1.63 -0.39
CA GLN A 406 30.55 1.58 -1.85
C GLN A 406 29.36 2.37 -2.39
N ILE A 407 29.63 3.48 -3.07
CA ILE A 407 28.59 4.27 -3.72
C ILE A 407 28.12 3.53 -4.99
N LEU A 408 26.82 3.22 -5.06
CA LEU A 408 26.18 2.61 -6.21
C LEU A 408 25.59 3.68 -7.14
N VAL A 409 24.83 4.64 -6.56
CA VAL A 409 24.18 5.72 -7.32
C VAL A 409 24.55 7.05 -6.65
N PRO A 410 25.45 7.84 -7.23
CA PRO A 410 25.84 9.12 -6.65
C PRO A 410 24.73 10.17 -6.73
N THR A 411 24.79 11.19 -5.89
CA THR A 411 23.99 12.40 -6.04
C THR A 411 24.44 13.17 -7.28
N GLY A 412 23.50 13.63 -8.08
CA GLY A 412 23.73 14.43 -9.28
C GLY A 412 22.77 15.61 -9.33
N THR A 413 22.07 15.78 -10.45
CA THR A 413 20.92 16.71 -10.58
C THR A 413 19.71 16.21 -9.79
N GLU A 414 19.76 14.98 -9.35
CA GLU A 414 18.76 14.30 -8.54
C GLU A 414 19.43 13.73 -7.29
N PHE A 415 18.65 13.58 -6.23
CA PHE A 415 19.06 12.89 -5.02
C PHE A 415 18.25 11.60 -4.86
N ASN A 416 18.86 10.61 -4.22
CA ASN A 416 18.37 9.23 -4.12
C ASN A 416 18.18 8.86 -2.65
N PHE A 417 17.07 8.17 -2.31
CA PHE A 417 16.71 7.91 -0.93
C PHE A 417 15.81 6.69 -0.78
N TYR A 418 15.67 6.17 0.45
CA TYR A 418 14.86 5.01 0.84
C TYR A 418 15.20 3.75 0.05
N PRO A 419 16.45 3.26 0.12
CA PRO A 419 16.81 2.01 -0.54
C PRO A 419 16.11 0.80 0.07
N THR A 420 15.86 -0.23 -0.74
CA THR A 420 15.37 -1.56 -0.30
C THR A 420 15.94 -2.64 -1.19
N TRP A 421 16.35 -3.76 -0.59
CA TRP A 421 16.91 -4.90 -1.30
C TRP A 421 15.84 -5.76 -1.96
N SER A 422 16.12 -6.23 -3.17
CA SER A 422 15.34 -7.31 -3.79
C SER A 422 15.54 -8.63 -3.00
N PRO A 423 14.55 -9.55 -3.06
CA PRO A 423 14.62 -10.80 -2.28
C PRO A 423 15.80 -11.71 -2.68
N ASP A 424 16.34 -11.56 -3.89
CA ASP A 424 17.49 -12.29 -4.39
C ASP A 424 18.85 -11.57 -4.16
N GLY A 425 18.83 -10.38 -3.55
CA GLY A 425 20.03 -9.58 -3.26
C GLY A 425 20.72 -8.96 -4.49
N ARG A 426 20.14 -9.09 -5.70
CA ARG A 426 20.77 -8.58 -6.93
C ARG A 426 20.52 -7.10 -7.17
N TYR A 427 19.41 -6.58 -6.66
CA TYR A 427 18.94 -5.24 -6.95
C TYR A 427 18.63 -4.47 -5.66
N ILE A 428 18.71 -3.14 -5.78
CA ILE A 428 18.19 -2.22 -4.79
C ILE A 428 17.19 -1.29 -5.49
N ALA A 429 15.94 -1.29 -5.04
CA ALA A 429 14.97 -0.27 -5.44
C ALA A 429 15.11 0.94 -4.51
N PHE A 430 14.88 2.13 -5.04
CA PHE A 430 14.99 3.38 -4.31
C PHE A 430 14.11 4.47 -4.93
N ALA A 431 13.85 5.52 -4.17
CA ALA A 431 13.20 6.71 -4.68
C ALA A 431 14.25 7.75 -5.12
N THR A 432 13.91 8.54 -6.13
CA THR A 432 14.73 9.64 -6.63
C THR A 432 13.87 10.87 -6.89
N ALA A 433 14.45 12.06 -6.71
CA ALA A 433 13.79 13.32 -7.03
C ALA A 433 14.82 14.39 -7.44
N PRO A 434 14.40 15.44 -8.17
CA PRO A 434 15.27 16.57 -8.47
C PRO A 434 15.78 17.27 -7.21
N VAL A 435 17.06 17.62 -7.19
CA VAL A 435 17.64 18.42 -6.11
C VAL A 435 16.98 19.80 -6.10
N GLY A 436 16.53 20.25 -4.93
CA GLY A 436 15.95 21.58 -4.78
C GLY A 436 17.01 22.70 -4.92
N MET A 437 16.56 23.89 -5.27
CA MET A 437 17.43 25.06 -5.27
C MET A 437 17.85 25.42 -3.83
N ALA A 438 19.11 25.82 -3.65
CA ALA A 438 19.72 26.07 -2.33
C ALA A 438 18.93 27.04 -1.41
N MET A 439 18.15 27.94 -1.97
CA MET A 439 17.35 28.93 -1.24
C MET A 439 15.84 28.68 -1.33
N GLN A 440 15.43 27.53 -1.84
CA GLN A 440 14.00 27.19 -1.96
C GLN A 440 13.35 27.04 -0.57
N GLN A 441 12.15 27.63 -0.42
CA GLN A 441 11.36 27.54 0.80
C GLN A 441 9.93 27.05 0.49
N PRO A 442 9.42 26.01 1.15
CA PRO A 442 10.17 25.11 2.06
C PRO A 442 11.27 24.34 1.32
N PRO A 443 12.31 23.87 2.02
CA PRO A 443 13.37 23.09 1.38
C PRO A 443 12.81 21.79 0.80
N VAL A 444 13.34 21.40 -0.36
CA VAL A 444 13.02 20.09 -0.96
C VAL A 444 13.68 19.01 -0.12
N THR A 445 12.90 18.04 0.32
CA THR A 445 13.38 16.88 1.09
C THR A 445 12.83 15.58 0.51
N SER A 446 13.33 14.43 0.95
CA SER A 446 12.81 13.11 0.57
C SER A 446 11.39 12.85 1.07
N TYR A 447 10.97 13.55 2.14
CA TYR A 447 9.66 13.34 2.73
C TYR A 447 8.56 13.99 1.86
N ASP A 448 7.55 13.18 1.54
CA ASP A 448 6.34 13.58 0.77
C ASP A 448 6.68 14.37 -0.51
N GLN A 449 7.79 14.01 -1.15
CA GLN A 449 8.34 14.71 -2.31
C GLN A 449 7.45 14.50 -3.56
N PRO A 450 6.78 15.54 -4.07
CA PRO A 450 5.80 15.38 -5.15
C PRO A 450 6.38 14.86 -6.46
N ASN A 451 7.68 15.12 -6.72
CA ASN A 451 8.36 14.68 -7.94
C ASN A 451 9.18 13.41 -7.72
N ALA A 452 8.96 12.72 -6.60
CA ALA A 452 9.63 11.44 -6.35
C ALA A 452 9.12 10.36 -7.30
N ARG A 453 10.05 9.56 -7.80
CA ARG A 453 9.80 8.41 -8.67
C ARG A 453 10.71 7.24 -8.29
N LEU A 454 10.36 6.06 -8.75
CA LEU A 454 11.04 4.82 -8.39
C LEU A 454 12.09 4.43 -9.42
N ARG A 455 13.22 3.94 -8.94
CA ARG A 455 14.31 3.38 -9.73
C ARG A 455 14.82 2.09 -9.11
N LEU A 456 15.52 1.32 -9.92
CA LEU A 456 16.20 0.10 -9.55
C LEU A 456 17.67 0.21 -9.95
N VAL A 457 18.59 -0.21 -9.08
CA VAL A 457 20.00 -0.37 -9.43
C VAL A 457 20.41 -1.83 -9.30
N GLU A 458 21.07 -2.36 -10.31
CA GLU A 458 21.74 -3.66 -10.22
C GLU A 458 23.07 -3.49 -9.48
N VAL A 459 23.23 -4.19 -8.37
CA VAL A 459 24.35 -3.97 -7.44
C VAL A 459 25.71 -4.28 -8.10
N ALA A 460 25.77 -5.37 -8.86
CA ALA A 460 27.02 -5.83 -9.50
C ALA A 460 27.51 -4.88 -10.58
N THR A 461 26.63 -4.33 -11.41
CA THR A 461 26.96 -3.50 -12.58
C THR A 461 26.80 -2.01 -12.33
N LYS A 462 26.08 -1.64 -11.27
CA LYS A 462 25.63 -0.27 -10.96
C LYS A 462 24.74 0.34 -12.04
N THR A 463 24.14 -0.49 -12.88
CA THR A 463 23.20 -0.06 -13.91
C THR A 463 21.88 0.35 -13.26
N VAL A 464 21.45 1.57 -13.56
CA VAL A 464 20.19 2.13 -13.04
C VAL A 464 19.10 2.02 -14.08
N THR A 465 17.94 1.48 -13.67
CA THR A 465 16.75 1.33 -14.53
C THR A 465 15.60 2.14 -13.91
N GLU A 466 14.90 2.92 -14.72
CA GLU A 466 13.70 3.65 -14.32
C GLU A 466 12.51 2.67 -14.20
N LEU A 467 11.68 2.84 -13.18
CA LEU A 467 10.44 2.11 -12.98
C LEU A 467 9.25 3.03 -13.31
N ALA A 468 9.15 3.41 -14.58
CA ALA A 468 8.20 4.44 -15.03
C ALA A 468 6.74 3.96 -14.93
N ASN A 469 6.46 2.68 -15.24
CA ASN A 469 5.12 2.11 -15.09
C ASN A 469 4.69 2.08 -13.62
N ALA A 470 5.58 1.72 -12.69
CA ALA A 470 5.29 1.75 -11.26
C ALA A 470 5.05 3.18 -10.76
N THR A 471 5.82 4.16 -11.23
CA THR A 471 5.63 5.58 -10.91
C THR A 471 4.30 6.10 -11.48
N TRP A 472 3.84 5.52 -12.59
CA TRP A 472 2.58 5.76 -13.30
C TRP A 472 2.41 7.18 -13.85
N LYS A 473 2.46 8.19 -12.98
CA LYS A 473 2.34 9.60 -13.38
C LYS A 473 3.37 10.47 -12.66
N ALA A 474 3.83 11.50 -13.32
CA ALA A 474 4.63 12.55 -12.68
C ALA A 474 3.84 13.22 -11.53
N ALA A 475 4.56 13.73 -10.54
CA ALA A 475 4.02 14.41 -9.36
C ALA A 475 3.14 13.53 -8.45
N SER A 476 3.35 12.21 -8.45
CA SER A 476 2.58 11.24 -7.66
C SER A 476 3.21 10.88 -6.32
N THR A 477 4.34 11.43 -5.95
CA THR A 477 4.98 11.20 -4.64
C THR A 477 5.33 9.73 -4.39
N SER A 478 5.91 9.02 -5.38
CA SER A 478 6.25 7.61 -5.26
C SER A 478 7.52 7.41 -4.45
N THR A 479 7.36 6.95 -3.19
CA THR A 479 8.44 6.84 -2.18
C THR A 479 8.33 5.57 -1.36
N TRP A 480 9.32 5.31 -0.49
CA TRP A 480 9.34 4.20 0.46
C TRP A 480 9.08 2.84 -0.21
N PRO A 481 9.86 2.48 -1.24
CA PRO A 481 9.73 1.15 -1.82
C PRO A 481 10.12 0.08 -0.80
N LYS A 482 9.43 -1.06 -0.80
CA LYS A 482 9.75 -2.25 -0.01
C LYS A 482 9.40 -3.50 -0.80
N PHE A 483 10.39 -4.35 -1.04
CA PHE A 483 10.15 -5.64 -1.69
C PHE A 483 9.43 -6.61 -0.76
N ALA A 484 8.51 -7.39 -1.32
CA ALA A 484 8.03 -8.60 -0.68
C ALA A 484 9.18 -9.61 -0.57
N PRO A 485 9.19 -10.46 0.47
CA PRO A 485 10.35 -11.28 0.79
C PRO A 485 10.65 -12.41 -0.21
N ALA A 486 9.66 -12.81 -1.01
CA ALA A 486 9.80 -13.92 -1.95
C ALA A 486 9.61 -13.47 -3.39
N ALA A 487 10.49 -13.95 -4.29
CA ALA A 487 10.31 -13.85 -5.73
C ALA A 487 9.50 -15.02 -6.26
N GLN A 488 8.79 -14.81 -7.38
CA GLN A 488 8.05 -15.83 -8.11
C GLN A 488 8.69 -16.07 -9.48
N GLY A 489 9.78 -16.85 -9.50
CA GLY A 489 10.65 -16.91 -10.68
C GLY A 489 11.35 -15.58 -10.89
N ASP A 490 11.17 -14.97 -12.07
CA ASP A 490 11.71 -13.65 -12.39
C ASP A 490 10.83 -12.48 -11.89
N LEU A 491 9.67 -12.75 -11.29
CA LEU A 491 8.76 -11.72 -10.79
C LEU A 491 9.02 -11.41 -9.32
N MET A 492 9.17 -10.14 -9.01
CA MET A 492 9.34 -9.61 -7.65
C MET A 492 8.25 -8.58 -7.37
N PHE A 493 7.62 -8.68 -6.21
CA PHE A 493 6.59 -7.75 -5.77
C PHE A 493 7.21 -6.62 -4.97
N LEU A 494 6.84 -5.38 -5.30
CA LEU A 494 7.33 -4.17 -4.64
C LEU A 494 6.15 -3.32 -4.20
N THR A 495 6.01 -3.09 -2.90
CA THR A 495 5.10 -2.07 -2.37
C THR A 495 5.80 -0.72 -2.27
N PHE A 496 5.04 0.34 -2.37
CA PHE A 496 5.53 1.70 -2.20
C PHE A 496 4.39 2.65 -1.82
N ASN A 497 4.74 3.82 -1.32
CA ASN A 497 3.77 4.86 -1.02
C ASN A 497 3.62 5.80 -2.20
N SER A 498 2.38 6.17 -2.52
CA SER A 498 2.14 7.15 -3.57
C SER A 498 0.79 7.86 -3.41
N LYS A 499 0.70 9.05 -3.99
CA LYS A 499 -0.52 9.82 -4.19
C LYS A 499 -1.08 9.64 -5.62
N ILE A 500 -0.81 8.51 -6.25
CA ILE A 500 -1.38 8.13 -7.55
C ILE A 500 -2.91 8.17 -7.45
N ASP A 501 -3.56 8.58 -8.53
CA ASP A 501 -5.01 8.53 -8.63
C ASP A 501 -5.54 7.11 -8.47
N TYR A 502 -6.36 6.90 -7.45
CA TYR A 502 -7.18 5.71 -7.37
C TYR A 502 -8.55 5.98 -8.00
N GLY A 503 -8.53 6.21 -9.29
CA GLY A 503 -9.73 6.49 -10.09
C GLY A 503 -10.56 7.63 -9.52
N PHE A 504 -11.82 7.36 -9.16
CA PHE A 504 -12.73 8.36 -8.60
C PHE A 504 -12.58 8.55 -7.10
N PHE A 505 -11.95 7.62 -6.39
CA PHE A 505 -11.76 7.70 -4.94
C PHE A 505 -10.67 8.68 -4.54
N LEU A 506 -9.61 8.78 -5.33
CA LEU A 506 -8.50 9.72 -5.11
C LEU A 506 -8.14 10.42 -6.43
N PRO A 507 -8.91 11.41 -6.87
CA PRO A 507 -8.59 12.13 -8.10
C PRO A 507 -7.41 13.08 -7.88
N ASN A 508 -6.45 13.08 -8.80
CA ASN A 508 -5.19 13.84 -8.74
C ASN A 508 -5.36 15.37 -8.68
N ASN A 509 -6.51 15.89 -9.05
CA ASN A 509 -6.79 17.32 -8.96
C ASN A 509 -6.78 17.85 -7.51
N ALA A 510 -6.65 16.97 -6.53
CA ALA A 510 -6.57 17.26 -5.12
C ALA A 510 -5.18 16.96 -4.55
N ALA A 511 -4.10 17.09 -5.32
CA ALA A 511 -2.72 16.77 -4.90
C ALA A 511 -2.31 17.40 -3.55
N SER A 512 -2.90 18.53 -3.17
CA SER A 512 -2.71 19.16 -1.86
C SER A 512 -3.47 18.46 -0.71
N VAL A 513 -4.45 17.61 -1.01
CA VAL A 513 -5.28 16.89 -0.02
C VAL A 513 -5.24 15.37 -0.20
N ALA A 514 -4.68 14.88 -1.31
CA ALA A 514 -4.49 13.45 -1.51
C ALA A 514 -3.59 12.87 -0.41
N GLN A 515 -4.09 11.85 0.25
CA GLN A 515 -3.31 11.12 1.26
C GLN A 515 -2.47 10.04 0.58
N PRO A 516 -1.22 9.83 0.97
CA PRO A 516 -0.42 8.74 0.46
C PRO A 516 -1.05 7.40 0.83
N GLN A 517 -1.02 6.49 -0.14
CA GLN A 517 -1.57 5.14 -0.06
C GLN A 517 -0.48 4.13 -0.41
N LEU A 518 -0.67 2.89 0.01
CA LEU A 518 0.17 1.76 -0.39
C LEU A 518 -0.28 1.21 -1.75
N TRP A 519 0.68 1.07 -2.63
CA TRP A 519 0.53 0.49 -3.96
C TRP A 519 1.45 -0.69 -4.11
N LEU A 520 1.07 -1.63 -4.96
CA LEU A 520 1.86 -2.82 -5.30
C LEU A 520 2.16 -2.81 -6.79
N THR A 521 3.42 -3.00 -7.16
CA THR A 521 3.86 -3.25 -8.54
C THR A 521 4.64 -4.54 -8.61
N VAL A 522 4.76 -5.08 -9.82
CA VAL A 522 5.59 -6.26 -10.10
C VAL A 522 6.78 -5.81 -10.94
N ILE A 523 7.96 -6.27 -10.55
CA ILE A 523 9.20 -6.11 -11.30
C ILE A 523 9.53 -7.45 -11.95
N ASP A 524 9.68 -7.45 -13.26
CA ASP A 524 10.16 -8.61 -14.04
C ASP A 524 11.68 -8.52 -14.20
N ALA A 525 12.41 -9.30 -13.39
CA ALA A 525 13.87 -9.28 -13.34
C ALA A 525 14.50 -9.64 -14.70
N SER A 526 13.81 -10.44 -15.53
CA SER A 526 14.30 -10.79 -16.86
C SER A 526 14.37 -9.60 -17.83
N LYS A 527 13.64 -8.53 -17.52
CA LYS A 527 13.58 -7.29 -18.32
C LYS A 527 14.52 -6.19 -17.82
N VAL A 528 15.08 -6.33 -16.62
CA VAL A 528 15.98 -5.32 -16.05
C VAL A 528 17.22 -5.13 -16.92
N GLY A 529 17.58 -3.88 -17.19
CA GLY A 529 18.74 -3.53 -18.02
C GLY A 529 18.51 -3.65 -19.54
N GLN A 530 17.35 -4.11 -20.00
CA GLN A 530 17.02 -4.12 -21.41
C GLN A 530 16.72 -2.70 -21.92
N THR A 531 17.38 -2.28 -22.99
CA THR A 531 17.21 -0.92 -23.53
C THR A 531 15.77 -0.65 -24.00
N GLY A 532 15.16 0.40 -23.46
CA GLY A 532 13.81 0.84 -23.82
C GLY A 532 12.69 -0.03 -23.25
N VAL A 533 13.01 -0.95 -22.34
CA VAL A 533 12.03 -1.80 -21.67
C VAL A 533 11.93 -1.38 -20.21
N ASP A 534 10.72 -1.12 -19.75
CA ASP A 534 10.41 -0.91 -18.33
C ASP A 534 10.09 -2.26 -17.69
N PRO A 535 10.87 -2.69 -16.68
CA PRO A 535 10.63 -3.97 -16.02
C PRO A 535 9.44 -3.95 -15.06
N SER A 536 8.89 -2.78 -14.72
CA SER A 536 7.79 -2.65 -13.77
C SER A 536 6.42 -2.72 -14.44
N SER A 537 5.42 -3.19 -13.72
CA SER A 537 4.02 -3.11 -14.12
C SER A 537 3.36 -1.82 -13.60
N PRO A 538 2.27 -1.35 -14.23
CA PRO A 538 1.38 -0.37 -13.61
C PRO A 538 0.89 -0.87 -12.24
N PRO A 539 0.77 0.03 -11.24
CA PRO A 539 0.55 -0.40 -9.87
C PRO A 539 -0.91 -0.78 -9.59
N VAL A 540 -1.08 -1.66 -8.61
CA VAL A 540 -2.36 -2.06 -8.03
C VAL A 540 -2.50 -1.40 -6.67
N TRP A 541 -3.63 -0.71 -6.43
CA TRP A 541 -3.97 -0.19 -5.12
C TRP A 541 -4.31 -1.34 -4.17
N LEU A 542 -3.77 -1.31 -2.96
CA LEU A 542 -4.01 -2.36 -1.97
C LEU A 542 -5.35 -2.09 -1.24
N PRO A 543 -6.37 -2.96 -1.37
CA PRO A 543 -7.77 -2.63 -1.06
C PRO A 543 -8.13 -2.61 0.43
N PHE A 544 -7.24 -2.97 1.34
CA PHE A 544 -7.48 -2.99 2.78
C PHE A 544 -7.30 -1.64 3.48
N GLN A 545 -7.00 -0.59 2.74
CA GLN A 545 -6.67 0.74 3.24
C GLN A 545 -7.88 1.67 3.28
N ASP A 546 -7.91 2.59 4.24
CA ASP A 546 -8.81 3.74 4.22
C ASP A 546 -8.21 4.85 3.35
N VAL A 547 -8.83 5.13 2.20
CA VAL A 547 -8.40 6.15 1.25
C VAL A 547 -8.38 7.57 1.84
N THR A 548 -9.08 7.81 2.95
CA THR A 548 -9.11 9.11 3.63
C THR A 548 -7.96 9.30 4.60
N LYS A 549 -7.19 8.25 4.85
CA LYS A 549 -6.09 8.20 5.81
C LYS A 549 -4.74 8.14 5.12
N ARG A 550 -3.71 8.54 5.86
CA ARG A 550 -2.32 8.36 5.43
C ARG A 550 -1.88 6.96 5.78
N ASN A 551 -1.33 6.26 4.80
CA ASN A 551 -0.79 4.91 4.95
C ASN A 551 0.64 4.91 4.41
N TYR A 552 1.61 4.63 5.29
CA TYR A 552 3.04 4.77 5.02
C TYR A 552 3.84 3.54 5.43
N LEU A 553 5.06 3.42 4.90
CA LEU A 553 6.11 2.55 5.40
C LEU A 553 5.67 1.08 5.41
N GLY A 554 5.37 0.52 4.24
CA GLY A 554 5.12 -0.91 4.15
C GLY A 554 6.40 -1.69 4.49
N ALA A 555 6.38 -2.52 5.53
CA ALA A 555 7.46 -3.44 5.88
C ALA A 555 6.96 -4.89 5.76
N TRP A 556 7.71 -5.72 5.05
CA TRP A 556 7.33 -7.10 4.79
C TRP A 556 8.05 -8.09 5.70
N THR A 557 7.37 -9.22 5.97
CA THR A 557 7.96 -10.38 6.62
C THR A 557 7.55 -11.67 5.91
N GLU A 558 8.40 -12.68 5.94
CA GLU A 558 8.13 -14.00 5.35
C GLU A 558 7.10 -14.77 6.18
N ASN A 559 7.28 -14.76 7.49
CA ASN A 559 6.45 -15.49 8.43
C ASN A 559 5.61 -14.52 9.26
N VAL A 560 4.34 -14.78 9.34
CA VAL A 560 3.39 -13.93 10.07
C VAL A 560 2.65 -14.68 11.16
N GLY A 561 2.98 -15.91 11.44
CA GLY A 561 2.16 -16.76 12.28
C GLY A 561 0.72 -16.79 11.76
N CYS A 562 0.28 -17.90 11.26
CA CYS A 562 -1.10 -18.02 10.79
C CYS A 562 -2.06 -18.19 11.96
N ARG A 563 -3.34 -17.95 11.71
CA ARG A 563 -4.43 -18.21 12.64
C ARG A 563 -5.62 -18.85 11.93
N VAL A 564 -6.43 -19.56 12.67
CA VAL A 564 -7.70 -20.09 12.16
C VAL A 564 -8.84 -19.21 12.68
N GLU A 565 -9.64 -18.66 11.79
CA GLU A 565 -10.85 -17.91 12.12
C GLU A 565 -12.05 -18.52 11.37
N ALA A 566 -13.06 -18.96 12.10
CA ALA A 566 -14.28 -19.56 11.53
C ALA A 566 -13.95 -20.65 10.48
N ASP A 567 -13.09 -21.60 10.87
CA ASP A 567 -12.56 -22.70 10.05
C ASP A 567 -11.64 -22.27 8.90
N ARG A 568 -11.01 -21.12 9.04
CA ARG A 568 -10.20 -20.49 8.00
C ARG A 568 -8.77 -20.27 8.44
N SER A 569 -7.83 -20.59 7.58
CA SER A 569 -6.41 -20.35 7.78
C SER A 569 -6.04 -18.97 7.22
N ILE A 570 -5.67 -18.04 8.08
CA ILE A 570 -5.26 -16.69 7.71
C ILE A 570 -3.75 -16.61 7.75
N GLY A 571 -3.14 -15.99 6.75
CA GLY A 571 -1.70 -15.79 6.67
C GLY A 571 -0.93 -16.89 5.97
N CYS A 572 -1.60 -17.91 5.43
CA CYS A 572 -0.98 -18.97 4.64
C CYS A 572 -1.28 -18.82 3.14
N GLY A 573 -0.59 -19.57 2.29
CA GLY A 573 -0.88 -19.67 0.87
C GLY A 573 -2.19 -20.43 0.59
N LEU A 574 -2.64 -20.39 -0.67
CA LEU A 574 -3.90 -21.01 -1.09
C LEU A 574 -3.93 -22.52 -0.91
N ASP A 575 -2.77 -23.16 -1.03
CA ASP A 575 -2.60 -24.62 -0.93
C ASP A 575 -2.11 -25.05 0.47
N GLU A 576 -2.23 -24.15 1.47
CA GLU A 576 -1.75 -24.38 2.83
C GLU A 576 -2.88 -24.24 3.86
N ILE A 577 -2.72 -24.95 4.97
CA ILE A 577 -3.58 -24.79 6.16
C ILE A 577 -2.77 -24.24 7.33
N CYS A 578 -3.43 -23.53 8.21
CA CYS A 578 -2.83 -23.11 9.47
C CYS A 578 -2.93 -24.23 10.50
N ASP A 579 -1.80 -24.83 10.83
CA ASP A 579 -1.69 -25.79 11.92
C ASP A 579 -0.83 -25.20 13.03
N SER A 580 -1.45 -24.98 14.18
CA SER A 580 -0.76 -24.49 15.40
C SER A 580 0.07 -23.21 15.19
N GLY A 581 -0.41 -22.32 14.32
CA GLY A 581 0.24 -21.04 14.02
C GLY A 581 1.29 -21.11 12.90
N VAL A 582 1.43 -22.25 12.24
CA VAL A 582 2.36 -22.47 11.12
C VAL A 582 1.60 -22.93 9.89
N CYS A 583 1.96 -22.39 8.73
CA CYS A 583 1.38 -22.81 7.47
C CYS A 583 1.94 -24.16 7.03
N ALA A 584 1.07 -25.12 6.78
CA ALA A 584 1.42 -26.46 6.34
C ALA A 584 0.71 -26.77 5.01
N MET A 585 1.42 -27.37 4.07
CA MET A 585 0.83 -27.80 2.80
C MET A 585 -0.30 -28.80 3.06
N VAL A 586 -1.42 -28.61 2.38
CA VAL A 586 -2.48 -29.61 2.35
C VAL A 586 -1.94 -30.83 1.59
N ALA A 587 -1.91 -31.99 2.23
CA ALA A 587 -1.53 -33.23 1.54
C ALA A 587 -2.51 -33.46 0.38
N PRO A 588 -2.03 -33.81 -0.82
CA PRO A 588 -2.86 -34.01 -2.00
C PRO A 588 -3.88 -35.17 -1.85
#